data_bb17748855a025b274f57e69ade27dba
#
_entry.id   bb17748855a025b274f57e69ade27dba
#
_cell.length_a   1.000
_cell.length_b   1.000
_cell.length_c   1.000
_cell.angle_alpha   90.00
_cell.angle_beta   90.00
_cell.angle_gamma   90.00
#
_symmetry.space_group_name_H-M   'P 1'
#
loop_
_entity.id
_entity.type
_entity.pdbx_description
1 polymer ?
#
loop_
_entity_poly.entity_id
_entity_poly.type
_entity_poly.pdbx_seq_one_letter_code
_entity_poly.pdbx_strand_id
1 'polypeptide(L)'
;MTDRKVSFNEIMNSSNRLKDKVVKTPLLQSSYLNQKFKTNLFLKAENLQTIGAFKYRGALNAVLQLPDNIKKVVAWSSGNHAQAVAAAAKITGREATIVMPIDSPKAKLEGTAFWGASIIKYDRKKEDREQIGREIANKTNAAIIPPFDHIDVINGQGTTGLECIEQLEIKNVKPDIVLCCCGGGGLIAGISTAIKEKFKNSKIYSVEPDNFDDTKKSLEENKIVMNSMRDKSICDALLAEKPGNITFEINQKNLTAGLSVSDKESLMAMHAAFKYFKIILEPGGAVALAAAITSKIDVREKNVLVIASGGNVDKDVFEQCFKIDTI
;
A
#
# COMPACT_ATOMS: atom_id res chain seq x y z
N MET A 1 -12.61 5.05 27.45
CA MET A 1 -12.25 4.82 26.02
C MET A 1 -10.76 4.55 26.02
N THR A 2 -10.35 3.33 25.68
CA THR A 2 -8.92 3.02 25.52
C THR A 2 -8.37 3.92 24.42
N ASP A 3 -7.29 4.62 24.74
CA ASP A 3 -6.63 5.56 23.82
C ASP A 3 -6.04 4.75 22.64
N ARG A 4 -6.85 4.54 21.58
CA ARG A 4 -6.44 3.74 20.43
C ARG A 4 -5.30 4.47 19.72
N LYS A 5 -4.21 3.75 19.48
CA LYS A 5 -3.03 4.29 18.82
C LYS A 5 -2.41 3.25 17.86
N VAL A 6 -1.59 3.71 16.97
CA VAL A 6 -0.73 2.82 16.17
C VAL A 6 0.45 2.41 17.05
N SER A 7 0.63 1.10 17.24
CA SER A 7 1.71 0.56 18.06
C SER A 7 2.01 -0.89 17.68
N PHE A 8 3.18 -1.39 18.06
CA PHE A 8 3.56 -2.78 17.84
C PHE A 8 2.55 -3.76 18.45
N ASN A 9 2.09 -3.51 19.68
CA ASN A 9 1.10 -4.36 20.33
C ASN A 9 -0.25 -4.38 19.59
N GLU A 10 -0.72 -3.24 19.09
CA GLU A 10 -1.95 -3.18 18.31
C GLU A 10 -1.79 -3.83 16.92
N ILE A 11 -0.61 -3.80 16.33
CA ILE A 11 -0.29 -4.56 15.10
C ILE A 11 -0.32 -6.07 15.40
N MET A 12 0.21 -6.51 16.54
CA MET A 12 0.12 -7.91 17.01
C MET A 12 -1.35 -8.33 17.20
N ASN A 13 -2.15 -7.49 17.87
CA ASN A 13 -3.59 -7.72 18.04
C ASN A 13 -4.30 -7.81 16.68
N SER A 14 -3.92 -6.96 15.74
CA SER A 14 -4.45 -6.99 14.36
C SER A 14 -4.05 -8.27 13.64
N SER A 15 -2.82 -8.75 13.80
CA SER A 15 -2.37 -10.02 13.23
C SER A 15 -3.20 -11.20 13.76
N ASN A 16 -3.47 -11.25 15.05
CA ASN A 16 -4.33 -12.27 15.65
C ASN A 16 -5.76 -12.21 15.11
N ARG A 17 -6.31 -11.00 14.92
CA ARG A 17 -7.65 -10.78 14.36
C ARG A 17 -7.76 -11.19 12.90
N LEU A 18 -6.68 -11.00 12.14
CA LEU A 18 -6.57 -11.33 10.71
C LEU A 18 -6.14 -12.77 10.44
N LYS A 19 -5.76 -13.53 11.47
CA LYS A 19 -5.34 -14.92 11.35
C LYS A 19 -6.38 -15.73 10.56
N ASP A 20 -5.91 -16.54 9.63
CA ASP A 20 -6.71 -17.40 8.72
C ASP A 20 -7.68 -16.64 7.79
N LYS A 21 -7.62 -15.30 7.75
CA LYS A 21 -8.46 -14.44 6.90
C LYS A 21 -7.67 -13.69 5.84
N VAL A 22 -6.35 -13.62 5.98
CA VAL A 22 -5.43 -13.02 5.02
C VAL A 22 -4.38 -14.03 4.60
N VAL A 23 -3.84 -13.86 3.42
CA VAL A 23 -2.74 -14.69 2.92
C VAL A 23 -1.45 -14.26 3.62
N LYS A 24 -0.71 -15.19 4.23
CA LYS A 24 0.68 -14.95 4.61
C LYS A 24 1.52 -14.94 3.34
N THR A 25 1.75 -13.77 2.79
CA THR A 25 2.41 -13.62 1.49
C THR A 25 3.88 -14.01 1.54
N PRO A 26 4.45 -14.56 0.46
CA PRO A 26 5.83 -15.02 0.48
C PRO A 26 6.84 -13.87 0.50
N LEU A 27 8.03 -14.17 1.05
CA LEU A 27 9.23 -13.36 0.93
C LEU A 27 10.12 -13.98 -0.14
N LEU A 28 10.15 -13.37 -1.32
CA LEU A 28 10.83 -13.88 -2.51
C LEU A 28 12.26 -13.34 -2.63
N GLN A 29 13.10 -14.08 -3.32
CA GLN A 29 14.45 -13.66 -3.71
C GLN A 29 14.74 -14.03 -5.17
N SER A 30 15.62 -13.27 -5.82
CA SER A 30 16.12 -13.56 -7.16
C SER A 30 17.63 -13.62 -7.14
N SER A 31 18.20 -14.81 -7.37
CA SER A 31 19.67 -14.98 -7.42
C SER A 31 20.30 -14.09 -8.49
N TYR A 32 19.62 -13.91 -9.64
CA TYR A 32 20.10 -13.04 -10.71
C TYR A 32 20.23 -11.59 -10.24
N LEU A 33 19.16 -11.01 -9.65
CA LEU A 33 19.20 -9.62 -9.18
C LEU A 33 20.19 -9.43 -8.02
N ASN A 34 20.25 -10.41 -7.10
CA ASN A 34 21.20 -10.37 -5.99
C ASN A 34 22.66 -10.34 -6.50
N GLN A 35 22.99 -11.18 -7.48
CA GLN A 35 24.31 -11.18 -8.08
C GLN A 35 24.59 -9.90 -8.87
N LYS A 36 23.64 -9.45 -9.70
CA LYS A 36 23.79 -8.26 -10.54
C LYS A 36 24.03 -6.99 -9.72
N PHE A 37 23.25 -6.79 -8.66
CA PHE A 37 23.33 -5.62 -7.80
C PHE A 37 24.22 -5.80 -6.56
N LYS A 38 24.88 -6.97 -6.43
CA LYS A 38 25.71 -7.34 -5.27
C LYS A 38 25.01 -7.07 -3.94
N THR A 39 23.78 -7.52 -3.82
CA THR A 39 22.89 -7.26 -2.69
C THR A 39 22.23 -8.56 -2.21
N ASN A 40 21.60 -8.53 -1.04
CA ASN A 40 20.72 -9.59 -0.57
C ASN A 40 19.29 -9.01 -0.50
N LEU A 41 18.59 -9.00 -1.64
CA LEU A 41 17.29 -8.41 -1.80
C LEU A 41 16.17 -9.42 -1.52
N PHE A 42 15.27 -9.06 -0.62
CA PHE A 42 14.07 -9.79 -0.26
C PHE A 42 12.85 -8.98 -0.69
N LEU A 43 11.93 -9.59 -1.42
CA LEU A 43 10.72 -8.96 -1.91
C LEU A 43 9.50 -9.57 -1.22
N LYS A 44 8.78 -8.77 -0.43
CA LYS A 44 7.50 -9.13 0.18
C LYS A 44 6.39 -8.97 -0.84
N ALA A 45 5.77 -10.08 -1.26
CA ALA A 45 4.86 -10.13 -2.41
C ALA A 45 3.39 -9.88 -2.01
N GLU A 46 3.04 -8.65 -1.60
CA GLU A 46 1.66 -8.27 -1.25
C GLU A 46 0.71 -8.22 -2.47
N ASN A 47 1.24 -8.27 -3.69
CA ASN A 47 0.44 -8.51 -4.90
C ASN A 47 -0.23 -9.89 -4.92
N LEU A 48 0.20 -10.82 -4.08
CA LEU A 48 -0.40 -12.15 -3.89
C LEU A 48 -1.42 -12.21 -2.74
N GLN A 49 -1.76 -11.07 -2.14
CA GLN A 49 -2.83 -10.98 -1.13
C GLN A 49 -4.20 -11.18 -1.80
N THR A 50 -5.21 -11.54 -1.02
CA THR A 50 -6.59 -11.93 -1.42
C THR A 50 -7.21 -11.08 -2.54
N ILE A 51 -6.98 -9.75 -2.52
CA ILE A 51 -7.52 -8.84 -3.55
C ILE A 51 -6.43 -8.37 -4.53
N GLY A 52 -5.28 -9.04 -4.56
CA GLY A 52 -4.14 -8.63 -5.37
C GLY A 52 -3.36 -7.44 -4.83
N ALA A 53 -3.59 -7.02 -3.57
CA ALA A 53 -2.89 -5.89 -2.93
C ALA A 53 -3.02 -5.90 -1.41
N PHE A 54 -2.03 -5.28 -0.73
CA PHE A 54 -1.93 -5.16 0.73
C PHE A 54 -3.16 -4.54 1.41
N LYS A 55 -3.92 -3.73 0.66
CA LYS A 55 -5.08 -2.96 1.18
C LYS A 55 -6.10 -3.81 1.91
N TYR A 56 -6.18 -5.09 1.57
CA TYR A 56 -7.09 -6.03 2.21
C TYR A 56 -6.85 -6.14 3.72
N ARG A 57 -5.60 -6.15 4.17
CA ARG A 57 -5.23 -6.27 5.58
C ARG A 57 -5.82 -5.16 6.43
N GLY A 58 -5.59 -3.90 6.04
CA GLY A 58 -6.08 -2.74 6.78
C GLY A 58 -7.60 -2.59 6.70
N ALA A 59 -8.19 -2.79 5.53
CA ALA A 59 -9.63 -2.71 5.36
C ALA A 59 -10.35 -3.78 6.21
N LEU A 60 -9.89 -5.03 6.14
CA LEU A 60 -10.49 -6.12 6.93
C LEU A 60 -10.31 -5.90 8.43
N ASN A 61 -9.11 -5.45 8.87
CA ASN A 61 -8.87 -5.16 10.29
C ASN A 61 -9.80 -4.06 10.81
N ALA A 62 -10.02 -3.00 10.04
CA ALA A 62 -10.92 -1.92 10.41
C ALA A 62 -12.37 -2.39 10.45
N VAL A 63 -12.82 -3.14 9.44
CA VAL A 63 -14.21 -3.64 9.38
C VAL A 63 -14.53 -4.64 10.49
N LEU A 64 -13.57 -5.52 10.85
CA LEU A 64 -13.73 -6.47 11.96
C LEU A 64 -13.85 -5.81 13.34
N GLN A 65 -13.44 -4.55 13.49
CA GLN A 65 -13.53 -3.80 14.74
C GLN A 65 -14.79 -2.92 14.85
N LEU A 66 -15.60 -2.91 13.79
CA LEU A 66 -16.88 -2.20 13.84
C LEU A 66 -17.86 -2.92 14.78
N PRO A 67 -18.65 -2.14 15.56
CA PRO A 67 -19.73 -2.71 16.36
C PRO A 67 -20.72 -3.53 15.53
N ASP A 68 -21.33 -4.55 16.13
CA ASP A 68 -22.23 -5.47 15.43
C ASP A 68 -23.50 -4.81 14.88
N ASN A 69 -23.93 -3.67 15.44
CA ASN A 69 -25.05 -2.90 14.95
C ASN A 69 -24.73 -2.11 13.67
N ILE A 70 -23.45 -1.94 13.32
CA ILE A 70 -23.04 -1.33 12.04
C ILE A 70 -23.04 -2.40 10.95
N LYS A 71 -24.06 -2.37 10.08
CA LYS A 71 -24.23 -3.35 9.01
C LYS A 71 -23.73 -2.89 7.65
N LYS A 72 -23.39 -1.60 7.53
CA LYS A 72 -22.99 -0.97 6.26
C LYS A 72 -21.66 -0.28 6.39
N VAL A 73 -20.87 -0.34 5.32
CA VAL A 73 -19.60 0.41 5.20
C VAL A 73 -19.60 1.22 3.91
N VAL A 74 -18.93 2.34 3.93
CA VAL A 74 -18.74 3.19 2.77
C VAL A 74 -17.26 3.55 2.63
N ALA A 75 -16.79 3.60 1.38
CA ALA A 75 -15.47 4.11 1.04
C ALA A 75 -15.50 4.83 -0.31
N TRP A 76 -14.49 5.65 -0.55
CA TRP A 76 -14.27 6.29 -1.84
C TRP A 76 -12.86 5.98 -2.34
N SER A 77 -12.78 5.29 -3.46
CA SER A 77 -11.51 4.90 -4.07
C SER A 77 -11.74 4.40 -5.49
N SER A 78 -10.79 4.68 -6.37
CA SER A 78 -10.79 4.14 -7.75
C SER A 78 -10.00 2.84 -7.91
N GLY A 79 -9.43 2.28 -6.82
CA GLY A 79 -8.45 1.21 -6.95
C GLY A 79 -8.51 0.12 -5.86
N ASN A 80 -7.34 -0.26 -5.38
CA ASN A 80 -7.16 -1.37 -4.45
C ASN A 80 -7.96 -1.25 -3.14
N HIS A 81 -8.17 -0.02 -2.63
CA HIS A 81 -8.94 0.18 -1.42
C HIS A 81 -10.44 -0.10 -1.63
N ALA A 82 -10.98 0.23 -2.81
CA ALA A 82 -12.35 -0.10 -3.18
C ALA A 82 -12.62 -1.61 -3.07
N GLN A 83 -11.78 -2.42 -3.72
CA GLN A 83 -11.87 -3.87 -3.68
C GLN A 83 -11.65 -4.43 -2.26
N ALA A 84 -10.71 -3.84 -1.51
CA ALA A 84 -10.41 -4.27 -0.15
C ALA A 84 -11.59 -4.08 0.81
N VAL A 85 -12.26 -2.92 0.75
CA VAL A 85 -13.46 -2.65 1.59
C VAL A 85 -14.62 -3.53 1.16
N ALA A 86 -14.85 -3.72 -0.15
CA ALA A 86 -15.88 -4.61 -0.67
C ALA A 86 -15.67 -6.06 -0.19
N ALA A 87 -14.45 -6.58 -0.30
CA ALA A 87 -14.11 -7.93 0.15
C ALA A 87 -14.22 -8.07 1.68
N ALA A 88 -13.77 -7.08 2.44
CA ALA A 88 -13.89 -7.07 3.90
C ALA A 88 -15.36 -7.05 4.36
N ALA A 89 -16.20 -6.26 3.70
CA ALA A 89 -17.64 -6.24 3.97
C ALA A 89 -18.27 -7.60 3.69
N LYS A 90 -17.99 -8.21 2.52
CA LYS A 90 -18.52 -9.52 2.12
C LYS A 90 -18.19 -10.60 3.14
N ILE A 91 -16.92 -10.70 3.57
CA ILE A 91 -16.50 -11.76 4.51
C ILE A 91 -17.04 -11.55 5.92
N THR A 92 -17.42 -10.32 6.28
CA THR A 92 -17.97 -9.98 7.59
C THR A 92 -19.51 -9.87 7.59
N GLY A 93 -20.16 -10.22 6.49
CA GLY A 93 -21.63 -10.16 6.35
C GLY A 93 -22.19 -8.73 6.38
N ARG A 94 -21.42 -7.74 5.91
CA ARG A 94 -21.80 -6.33 5.81
C ARG A 94 -22.03 -5.92 4.36
N GLU A 95 -22.82 -4.88 4.14
CA GLU A 95 -23.02 -4.26 2.84
C GLU A 95 -21.96 -3.18 2.61
N ALA A 96 -21.37 -3.13 1.42
CA ALA A 96 -20.44 -2.09 1.03
C ALA A 96 -21.03 -1.18 -0.05
N THR A 97 -20.88 0.13 0.13
CA THR A 97 -21.10 1.13 -0.92
C THR A 97 -19.78 1.82 -1.23
N ILE A 98 -19.36 1.78 -2.49
CA ILE A 98 -18.08 2.36 -2.93
C ILE A 98 -18.34 3.50 -3.91
N VAL A 99 -17.85 4.69 -3.58
CA VAL A 99 -17.87 5.86 -4.47
C VAL A 99 -16.66 5.82 -5.38
N MET A 100 -16.87 5.61 -6.67
CA MET A 100 -15.83 5.44 -7.69
C MET A 100 -15.99 6.45 -8.81
N PRO A 101 -14.91 7.02 -9.37
CA PRO A 101 -15.05 7.92 -10.50
C PRO A 101 -15.52 7.18 -11.75
N ILE A 102 -16.23 7.91 -12.63
CA ILE A 102 -16.76 7.37 -13.90
C ILE A 102 -15.66 6.86 -14.84
N ASP A 103 -14.46 7.43 -14.71
CA ASP A 103 -13.25 7.08 -15.47
C ASP A 103 -12.37 6.03 -14.79
N SER A 104 -12.90 5.32 -13.80
CA SER A 104 -12.15 4.23 -13.14
C SER A 104 -11.80 3.11 -14.14
N PRO A 105 -10.60 2.51 -14.02
CA PRO A 105 -10.21 1.35 -14.82
C PRO A 105 -11.25 0.23 -14.74
N LYS A 106 -11.52 -0.40 -15.88
CA LYS A 106 -12.57 -1.43 -15.98
C LYS A 106 -12.30 -2.62 -15.04
N ALA A 107 -11.06 -3.10 -14.98
CA ALA A 107 -10.67 -4.19 -14.09
C ALA A 107 -10.94 -3.86 -12.61
N LYS A 108 -10.74 -2.61 -12.20
CA LYS A 108 -10.99 -2.18 -10.81
C LYS A 108 -12.49 -2.07 -10.49
N LEU A 109 -13.30 -1.62 -11.45
CA LEU A 109 -14.77 -1.64 -11.33
C LEU A 109 -15.31 -3.07 -11.22
N GLU A 110 -14.89 -3.94 -12.12
CA GLU A 110 -15.28 -5.35 -12.14
C GLU A 110 -14.85 -6.08 -10.86
N GLY A 111 -13.61 -5.87 -10.41
CA GLY A 111 -13.12 -6.44 -9.15
C GLY A 111 -13.90 -5.96 -7.93
N THR A 112 -14.31 -4.70 -7.88
CA THR A 112 -15.15 -4.17 -6.80
C THR A 112 -16.56 -4.77 -6.82
N ALA A 113 -17.17 -4.88 -8.01
CA ALA A 113 -18.47 -5.48 -8.19
C ALA A 113 -18.48 -7.00 -7.89
N PHE A 114 -17.40 -7.72 -8.23
CA PHE A 114 -17.22 -9.15 -7.89
C PHE A 114 -17.34 -9.42 -6.40
N TRP A 115 -16.84 -8.49 -5.56
CA TRP A 115 -16.97 -8.58 -4.11
C TRP A 115 -18.35 -8.20 -3.58
N GLY A 116 -19.30 -7.82 -4.44
CA GLY A 116 -20.69 -7.55 -4.07
C GLY A 116 -20.96 -6.15 -3.57
N ALA A 117 -20.07 -5.21 -3.80
CA ALA A 117 -20.29 -3.82 -3.41
C ALA A 117 -21.26 -3.09 -4.38
N SER A 118 -22.09 -2.22 -3.84
CA SER A 118 -22.82 -1.21 -4.60
C SER A 118 -21.87 -0.10 -5.03
N ILE A 119 -21.80 0.21 -6.31
CA ILE A 119 -20.91 1.25 -6.85
C ILE A 119 -21.73 2.48 -7.19
N ILE A 120 -21.35 3.62 -6.59
CA ILE A 120 -21.87 4.94 -6.93
C ILE A 120 -20.79 5.68 -7.71
N LYS A 121 -21.11 6.03 -8.97
CA LYS A 121 -20.19 6.72 -9.88
C LYS A 121 -20.30 8.23 -9.71
N TYR A 122 -19.15 8.94 -9.74
CA TYR A 122 -19.08 10.40 -9.65
C TYR A 122 -18.15 10.98 -10.72
N ASP A 123 -18.39 12.22 -11.12
CA ASP A 123 -17.53 13.00 -12.02
C ASP A 123 -16.48 13.79 -11.22
N ARG A 124 -15.19 13.40 -11.30
CA ARG A 124 -14.06 14.06 -10.61
C ARG A 124 -13.97 15.56 -10.86
N LYS A 125 -14.52 16.05 -12.00
CA LYS A 125 -14.43 17.46 -12.37
C LYS A 125 -15.53 18.32 -11.74
N LYS A 126 -16.61 17.69 -11.25
CA LYS A 126 -17.82 18.39 -10.83
C LYS A 126 -18.24 18.03 -9.41
N GLU A 127 -17.78 16.91 -8.89
CA GLU A 127 -18.30 16.33 -7.65
C GLU A 127 -17.18 15.97 -6.68
N ASP A 128 -17.45 16.09 -5.39
CA ASP A 128 -16.55 15.70 -4.31
C ASP A 128 -16.91 14.29 -3.79
N ARG A 129 -16.01 13.36 -4.03
CA ARG A 129 -16.17 11.96 -3.59
C ARG A 129 -16.31 11.80 -2.08
N GLU A 130 -15.65 12.68 -1.30
CA GLU A 130 -15.70 12.60 0.16
C GLU A 130 -17.04 13.11 0.67
N GLN A 131 -17.55 14.19 0.08
CA GLN A 131 -18.86 14.69 0.41
C GLN A 131 -19.94 13.64 0.11
N ILE A 132 -19.92 13.04 -1.09
CA ILE A 132 -20.85 11.97 -1.48
C ILE A 132 -20.77 10.80 -0.48
N GLY A 133 -19.55 10.34 -0.16
CA GLY A 133 -19.36 9.25 0.78
C GLY A 133 -19.89 9.56 2.18
N ARG A 134 -19.68 10.77 2.70
CA ARG A 134 -20.20 11.23 4.00
C ARG A 134 -21.73 11.32 4.02
N GLU A 135 -22.33 11.82 2.95
CA GLU A 135 -23.80 11.89 2.82
C GLU A 135 -24.41 10.47 2.85
N ILE A 136 -23.82 9.52 2.12
CA ILE A 136 -24.25 8.12 2.13
C ILE A 136 -24.10 7.53 3.54
N ALA A 137 -22.95 7.74 4.18
CA ALA A 137 -22.71 7.25 5.53
C ALA A 137 -23.77 7.75 6.52
N ASN A 138 -24.09 9.04 6.49
CA ASN A 138 -25.09 9.65 7.35
C ASN A 138 -26.51 9.12 7.09
N LYS A 139 -26.90 9.01 5.80
CA LYS A 139 -28.23 8.53 5.41
C LYS A 139 -28.46 7.05 5.74
N THR A 140 -27.41 6.24 5.72
CA THR A 140 -27.53 4.77 5.83
C THR A 140 -26.96 4.20 7.12
N ASN A 141 -26.50 5.04 8.04
CA ASN A 141 -25.76 4.64 9.25
C ASN A 141 -24.56 3.73 8.93
N ALA A 142 -23.84 4.02 7.84
CA ALA A 142 -22.67 3.26 7.43
C ALA A 142 -21.39 3.80 8.08
N ALA A 143 -20.46 2.91 8.42
CA ALA A 143 -19.13 3.32 8.83
C ALA A 143 -18.27 3.68 7.62
N ILE A 144 -17.54 4.78 7.71
CA ILE A 144 -16.55 5.17 6.71
C ILE A 144 -15.25 4.41 6.96
N ILE A 145 -14.71 3.78 5.93
CA ILE A 145 -13.40 3.11 5.98
C ILE A 145 -12.39 3.90 5.14
N PRO A 146 -11.55 4.74 5.77
CA PRO A 146 -10.57 5.55 5.06
C PRO A 146 -9.45 4.72 4.43
N PRO A 147 -8.81 5.20 3.33
CA PRO A 147 -7.82 4.43 2.60
C PRO A 147 -6.44 4.31 3.29
N PHE A 148 -6.11 5.18 4.25
CA PHE A 148 -4.80 5.21 4.90
C PHE A 148 -4.79 5.90 6.27
N ASP A 149 -5.40 7.07 6.45
CA ASP A 149 -5.29 7.88 7.68
C ASP A 149 -6.29 7.45 8.76
N HIS A 150 -6.13 6.21 9.22
CA HIS A 150 -7.00 5.60 10.23
C HIS A 150 -6.23 4.56 11.04
N ILE A 151 -6.33 4.62 12.35
CA ILE A 151 -5.55 3.79 13.29
C ILE A 151 -5.71 2.30 12.99
N ASP A 152 -6.94 1.83 12.85
CA ASP A 152 -7.21 0.40 12.61
C ASP A 152 -6.74 -0.05 11.22
N VAL A 153 -6.79 0.85 10.21
CA VAL A 153 -6.24 0.56 8.89
C VAL A 153 -4.72 0.45 8.95
N ILE A 154 -4.05 1.42 9.59
CA ILE A 154 -2.58 1.42 9.73
C ILE A 154 -2.10 0.19 10.49
N ASN A 155 -2.74 -0.17 11.62
CA ASN A 155 -2.40 -1.35 12.39
C ASN A 155 -2.58 -2.65 11.56
N GLY A 156 -3.66 -2.74 10.77
CA GLY A 156 -3.87 -3.86 9.85
C GLY A 156 -2.79 -3.96 8.78
N GLN A 157 -2.38 -2.83 8.17
CA GLN A 157 -1.27 -2.80 7.19
C GLN A 157 0.06 -3.19 7.84
N GLY A 158 0.27 -2.84 9.11
CA GLY A 158 1.47 -3.18 9.87
C GLY A 158 1.70 -4.69 10.00
N THR A 159 0.67 -5.52 9.85
CA THR A 159 0.80 -6.99 9.85
C THR A 159 1.70 -7.50 8.73
N THR A 160 1.83 -6.76 7.61
CA THR A 160 2.85 -7.02 6.58
C THR A 160 4.25 -6.96 7.18
N GLY A 161 4.52 -5.95 8.02
CA GLY A 161 5.80 -5.80 8.72
C GLY A 161 6.08 -6.94 9.70
N LEU A 162 5.08 -7.42 10.43
CA LEU A 162 5.22 -8.59 11.32
C LEU A 162 5.60 -9.85 10.53
N GLU A 163 4.92 -10.12 9.43
CA GLU A 163 5.26 -11.27 8.58
C GLU A 163 6.68 -11.16 8.01
N CYS A 164 7.12 -9.94 7.64
CA CYS A 164 8.50 -9.71 7.20
C CYS A 164 9.49 -10.03 8.32
N ILE A 165 9.22 -9.60 9.55
CA ILE A 165 10.08 -9.90 10.72
C ILE A 165 10.21 -11.41 10.88
N GLU A 166 9.09 -12.14 10.98
CA GLU A 166 9.08 -13.59 11.15
C GLU A 166 9.86 -14.31 10.02
N GLN A 167 9.62 -13.91 8.76
CA GLN A 167 10.24 -14.54 7.61
C GLN A 167 11.74 -14.24 7.50
N LEU A 168 12.19 -13.07 7.93
CA LEU A 168 13.60 -12.71 7.98
C LEU A 168 14.31 -13.38 9.17
N GLU A 169 13.66 -13.49 10.33
CA GLU A 169 14.22 -14.22 11.49
C GLU A 169 14.45 -15.70 11.18
N ILE A 170 13.52 -16.37 10.50
CA ILE A 170 13.71 -17.76 10.03
C ILE A 170 14.97 -17.89 9.16
N LYS A 171 15.30 -16.86 8.39
CA LYS A 171 16.50 -16.80 7.54
C LYS A 171 17.74 -16.29 8.28
N ASN A 172 17.61 -15.92 9.54
CA ASN A 172 18.65 -15.27 10.35
C ASN A 172 19.21 -13.99 9.70
N VAL A 173 18.32 -13.17 9.11
CA VAL A 173 18.66 -11.93 8.40
C VAL A 173 18.05 -10.73 9.12
N LYS A 174 18.81 -9.64 9.22
CA LYS A 174 18.34 -8.32 9.65
C LYS A 174 18.40 -7.37 8.46
N PRO A 175 17.32 -6.68 8.10
CA PRO A 175 17.34 -5.75 6.98
C PRO A 175 18.13 -4.48 7.33
N ASP A 176 19.10 -4.13 6.49
CA ASP A 176 19.79 -2.83 6.58
C ASP A 176 18.90 -1.71 6.03
N ILE A 177 18.20 -2.02 4.94
CA ILE A 177 17.34 -1.08 4.20
C ILE A 177 15.95 -1.70 4.02
N VAL A 178 14.92 -0.90 4.23
CA VAL A 178 13.53 -1.22 3.90
C VAL A 178 12.99 -0.18 2.93
N LEU A 179 12.49 -0.63 1.79
CA LEU A 179 11.88 0.19 0.74
C LEU A 179 10.40 -0.14 0.66
N CYS A 180 9.56 0.85 0.82
CA CYS A 180 8.11 0.68 0.77
C CYS A 180 7.47 1.80 -0.04
N CYS A 181 6.54 1.46 -0.93
CA CYS A 181 5.75 2.45 -1.64
C CYS A 181 4.96 3.33 -0.67
N CYS A 182 4.77 4.59 -1.02
CA CYS A 182 4.02 5.55 -0.24
C CYS A 182 3.06 6.33 -1.14
N GLY A 183 1.76 6.31 -0.81
CA GLY A 183 0.79 7.30 -1.20
C GLY A 183 0.45 8.09 0.06
N GLY A 184 -0.76 7.96 0.63
CA GLY A 184 -1.09 8.64 1.90
C GLY A 184 -0.37 8.13 3.17
N GLY A 185 0.57 7.20 3.05
CA GLY A 185 1.50 6.80 4.12
C GLY A 185 1.07 5.63 5.02
N GLY A 186 -0.16 5.08 4.88
CA GLY A 186 -0.67 4.10 5.85
C GLY A 186 0.07 2.76 5.89
N LEU A 187 0.52 2.26 4.74
CA LEU A 187 1.27 1.00 4.68
C LEU A 187 2.63 1.15 5.38
N ILE A 188 3.40 2.15 4.97
CA ILE A 188 4.74 2.35 5.49
C ILE A 188 4.72 2.76 6.97
N ALA A 189 3.70 3.49 7.43
CA ALA A 189 3.52 3.81 8.84
C ALA A 189 3.35 2.54 9.69
N GLY A 190 2.49 1.61 9.24
CA GLY A 190 2.32 0.33 9.91
C GLY A 190 3.57 -0.54 9.87
N ILE A 191 4.19 -0.70 8.69
CA ILE A 191 5.43 -1.48 8.52
C ILE A 191 6.57 -0.90 9.35
N SER A 192 6.79 0.40 9.29
CA SER A 192 7.88 1.06 10.03
C SER A 192 7.72 0.90 11.53
N THR A 193 6.48 0.99 12.05
CA THR A 193 6.19 0.74 13.46
C THR A 193 6.58 -0.69 13.86
N ALA A 194 6.23 -1.69 13.06
CA ALA A 194 6.60 -3.08 13.33
C ALA A 194 8.13 -3.29 13.23
N ILE A 195 8.74 -2.86 12.13
CA ILE A 195 10.16 -3.08 11.85
C ILE A 195 11.05 -2.39 12.91
N LYS A 196 10.76 -1.14 13.27
CA LYS A 196 11.57 -0.39 14.26
C LYS A 196 11.53 -0.99 15.65
N GLU A 197 10.48 -1.70 16.02
CA GLU A 197 10.45 -2.42 17.31
C GLU A 197 11.51 -3.52 17.37
N LYS A 198 11.66 -4.29 16.29
CA LYS A 198 12.57 -5.44 16.24
C LYS A 198 13.96 -5.10 15.68
N PHE A 199 14.00 -4.31 14.61
CA PHE A 199 15.20 -3.94 13.87
C PHE A 199 15.42 -2.43 13.93
N LYS A 200 15.78 -1.92 15.10
CA LYS A 200 15.91 -0.47 15.40
C LYS A 200 16.84 0.27 14.45
N ASN A 201 17.89 -0.40 13.96
CA ASN A 201 18.92 0.20 13.11
C ASN A 201 18.58 0.17 11.61
N SER A 202 17.51 -0.53 11.20
CA SER A 202 17.11 -0.56 9.79
C SER A 202 16.77 0.84 9.29
N LYS A 203 17.30 1.23 8.13
CA LYS A 203 16.95 2.47 7.45
C LYS A 203 15.72 2.23 6.59
N ILE A 204 14.66 3.01 6.83
CA ILE A 204 13.36 2.84 6.16
C ILE A 204 13.12 4.05 5.26
N TYR A 205 12.79 3.79 4.00
CA TYR A 205 12.55 4.82 3.00
C TYR A 205 11.18 4.67 2.37
N SER A 206 10.44 5.77 2.28
CA SER A 206 9.29 5.85 1.39
C SER A 206 9.76 5.94 -0.05
N VAL A 207 8.99 5.33 -0.97
CA VAL A 207 9.25 5.47 -2.41
C VAL A 207 7.96 5.89 -3.09
N GLU A 208 8.01 7.00 -3.81
CA GLU A 208 6.89 7.68 -4.43
C GLU A 208 7.16 7.92 -5.93
N PRO A 209 6.13 8.11 -6.76
CA PRO A 209 6.34 8.56 -8.14
C PRO A 209 6.85 10.01 -8.16
N ASP A 210 7.67 10.34 -9.14
CA ASP A 210 8.06 11.74 -9.40
C ASP A 210 6.81 12.62 -9.51
N ASN A 211 6.88 13.85 -8.98
CA ASN A 211 5.80 14.84 -8.89
C ASN A 211 4.62 14.47 -7.93
N PHE A 212 4.60 13.26 -7.38
CA PHE A 212 3.68 12.83 -6.33
C PHE A 212 4.46 12.37 -5.09
N ASP A 213 5.55 13.07 -4.81
CA ASP A 213 6.52 12.78 -3.75
C ASP A 213 6.27 13.65 -2.50
N ASP A 214 4.99 13.78 -2.15
CA ASP A 214 4.51 14.59 -1.02
C ASP A 214 5.08 14.13 0.34
N THR A 215 5.24 12.85 0.57
CA THR A 215 5.86 12.34 1.81
C THR A 215 7.34 12.71 1.88
N LYS A 216 8.08 12.56 0.78
CA LYS A 216 9.49 12.97 0.69
C LYS A 216 9.64 14.46 1.02
N LYS A 217 8.90 15.33 0.34
CA LYS A 217 8.89 16.78 0.58
C LYS A 217 8.50 17.13 2.01
N SER A 218 7.47 16.44 2.53
CA SER A 218 7.00 16.65 3.90
C SER A 218 8.05 16.29 4.94
N LEU A 219 8.82 15.21 4.72
CA LEU A 219 9.93 14.83 5.60
C LEU A 219 11.08 15.85 5.53
N GLU A 220 11.43 16.34 4.34
CA GLU A 220 12.46 17.35 4.14
C GLU A 220 12.11 18.68 4.80
N GLU A 221 10.83 19.10 4.71
CA GLU A 221 10.34 20.37 5.28
C GLU A 221 9.83 20.26 6.73
N ASN A 222 9.81 19.05 7.31
CA ASN A 222 9.24 18.76 8.64
C ASN A 222 7.79 19.24 8.83
N LYS A 223 7.01 19.30 7.76
CA LYS A 223 5.58 19.65 7.76
C LYS A 223 4.88 18.99 6.59
N ILE A 224 3.57 18.83 6.66
CA ILE A 224 2.78 18.29 5.54
C ILE A 224 2.84 19.24 4.35
N VAL A 225 3.32 18.73 3.22
CA VAL A 225 3.37 19.40 1.90
C VAL A 225 2.36 18.73 0.97
N MET A 226 1.71 19.52 0.12
CA MET A 226 0.73 19.05 -0.87
C MET A 226 1.36 18.98 -2.25
N ASN A 227 0.98 17.97 -3.01
CA ASN A 227 1.30 17.88 -4.44
C ASN A 227 0.49 18.88 -5.26
N SER A 228 1.01 19.29 -6.41
CA SER A 228 0.31 20.24 -7.28
C SER A 228 -0.96 19.70 -7.92
N MET A 229 -1.11 18.38 -7.99
CA MET A 229 -2.20 17.63 -8.66
C MET A 229 -2.41 17.98 -10.15
N ARG A 230 -1.46 18.70 -10.77
CA ARG A 230 -1.48 19.05 -12.20
C ARG A 230 -0.78 17.99 -13.05
N ASP A 231 0.12 17.25 -12.44
CA ASP A 231 0.91 16.23 -13.08
C ASP A 231 0.12 14.92 -13.21
N LYS A 232 0.68 14.01 -13.98
CA LYS A 232 0.14 12.67 -14.19
C LYS A 232 1.23 11.64 -13.93
N SER A 233 0.83 10.48 -13.45
CA SER A 233 1.69 9.31 -13.36
C SER A 233 0.87 8.05 -13.61
N ILE A 234 1.49 7.02 -14.15
CA ILE A 234 0.89 5.69 -14.31
C ILE A 234 0.73 4.98 -12.97
N CYS A 235 1.34 5.46 -11.90
CA CYS A 235 1.26 4.90 -10.54
C CYS A 235 -0.04 5.30 -9.85
N ASP A 236 -1.18 5.03 -10.45
CA ASP A 236 -2.53 5.49 -10.04
C ASP A 236 -2.91 5.16 -8.59
N ALA A 237 -2.29 4.16 -7.98
CA ALA A 237 -2.49 3.79 -6.58
C ALA A 237 -1.77 4.71 -5.57
N LEU A 238 -0.86 5.60 -6.04
CA LEU A 238 0.02 6.44 -5.22
C LEU A 238 -0.19 7.95 -5.42
N LEU A 239 -1.27 8.35 -6.10
CA LEU A 239 -1.56 9.76 -6.41
C LEU A 239 -2.31 10.43 -5.25
N ALA A 240 -1.77 10.38 -4.04
CA ALA A 240 -2.31 11.12 -2.91
C ALA A 240 -2.00 12.62 -3.07
N GLU A 241 -2.90 13.48 -2.62
CA GLU A 241 -2.68 14.91 -2.61
C GLU A 241 -1.65 15.32 -1.54
N LYS A 242 -1.69 14.62 -0.40
CA LYS A 242 -0.80 14.85 0.75
C LYS A 242 -0.78 13.62 1.66
N PRO A 243 0.21 13.50 2.55
CA PRO A 243 0.22 12.49 3.61
C PRO A 243 -0.99 12.67 4.55
N GLY A 244 -1.44 11.60 5.18
CA GLY A 244 -2.38 11.69 6.28
C GLY A 244 -1.74 12.32 7.53
N ASN A 245 -2.55 12.85 8.43
CA ASN A 245 -2.04 13.46 9.66
C ASN A 245 -1.41 12.41 10.59
N ILE A 246 -2.13 11.31 10.83
CA ILE A 246 -1.66 10.20 11.68
C ILE A 246 -0.46 9.54 11.03
N THR A 247 -0.54 9.29 9.71
CA THR A 247 0.54 8.62 8.99
C THR A 247 1.80 9.46 8.94
N PHE A 248 1.69 10.78 8.75
CA PHE A 248 2.85 11.67 8.73
C PHE A 248 3.55 11.73 10.09
N GLU A 249 2.79 11.85 11.19
CA GLU A 249 3.36 11.85 12.53
C GLU A 249 4.21 10.60 12.82
N ILE A 250 3.75 9.43 12.35
CA ILE A 250 4.48 8.17 12.51
C ILE A 250 5.68 8.12 11.57
N ASN A 251 5.48 8.49 10.31
CA ASN A 251 6.50 8.43 9.28
C ASN A 251 7.67 9.38 9.56
N GLN A 252 7.38 10.59 10.04
CA GLN A 252 8.41 11.55 10.46
C GLN A 252 9.34 11.00 11.54
N LYS A 253 8.83 10.18 12.46
CA LYS A 253 9.62 9.55 13.52
C LYS A 253 10.43 8.34 13.04
N ASN A 254 9.87 7.55 12.12
CA ASN A 254 10.37 6.23 11.80
C ASN A 254 11.19 6.17 10.51
N LEU A 255 10.92 7.05 9.55
CA LEU A 255 11.57 7.02 8.24
C LEU A 255 12.92 7.74 8.26
N THR A 256 13.83 7.24 7.44
CA THR A 256 15.15 7.86 7.24
C THR A 256 15.07 9.00 6.22
N ALA A 257 14.34 8.78 5.11
CA ALA A 257 14.08 9.76 4.06
C ALA A 257 13.01 9.25 3.09
N GLY A 258 12.59 10.09 2.15
CA GLY A 258 11.78 9.74 0.98
C GLY A 258 12.65 9.65 -0.27
N LEU A 259 12.28 8.75 -1.17
CA LEU A 259 12.86 8.57 -2.51
C LEU A 259 11.76 8.76 -3.56
N SER A 260 12.12 9.19 -4.76
CA SER A 260 11.18 9.24 -5.88
C SER A 260 11.72 8.54 -7.11
N VAL A 261 10.81 7.97 -7.91
CA VAL A 261 11.11 7.24 -9.14
C VAL A 261 10.18 7.70 -10.26
N SER A 262 10.71 7.70 -11.49
CA SER A 262 9.94 8.02 -12.68
C SER A 262 9.00 6.86 -13.08
N ASP A 263 8.00 7.16 -13.90
CA ASP A 263 7.12 6.15 -14.51
C ASP A 263 7.92 5.12 -15.31
N LYS A 264 8.99 5.54 -16.01
CA LYS A 264 9.89 4.63 -16.73
C LYS A 264 10.58 3.65 -15.78
N GLU A 265 11.10 4.13 -14.66
CA GLU A 265 11.76 3.27 -13.66
C GLU A 265 10.75 2.29 -13.01
N SER A 266 9.51 2.73 -12.81
CA SER A 266 8.43 1.84 -12.35
C SER A 266 8.13 0.73 -13.36
N LEU A 267 8.04 1.06 -14.66
CA LEU A 267 7.87 0.05 -15.72
C LEU A 267 9.07 -0.92 -15.80
N MET A 268 10.31 -0.43 -15.62
CA MET A 268 11.50 -1.30 -15.54
C MET A 268 11.39 -2.29 -14.37
N ALA A 269 10.89 -1.84 -13.22
CA ALA A 269 10.69 -2.70 -12.06
C ALA A 269 9.54 -3.71 -12.26
N MET A 270 8.46 -3.32 -12.94
CA MET A 270 7.40 -4.25 -13.33
C MET A 270 7.95 -5.37 -14.24
N HIS A 271 8.75 -5.02 -15.23
CA HIS A 271 9.43 -6.00 -16.09
C HIS A 271 10.35 -6.91 -15.28
N ALA A 272 11.16 -6.35 -14.38
CA ALA A 272 12.05 -7.11 -13.51
C ALA A 272 11.29 -8.08 -12.59
N ALA A 273 10.17 -7.65 -12.03
CA ALA A 273 9.30 -8.48 -11.21
C ALA A 273 8.74 -9.68 -12.01
N PHE A 274 8.24 -9.44 -13.21
CA PHE A 274 7.79 -10.49 -14.12
C PHE A 274 8.92 -11.45 -14.50
N LYS A 275 10.06 -10.90 -14.94
CA LYS A 275 11.17 -11.69 -15.47
C LYS A 275 11.91 -12.49 -14.40
N TYR A 276 12.14 -11.92 -13.21
CA TYR A 276 13.06 -12.47 -12.22
C TYR A 276 12.38 -13.02 -10.96
N PHE A 277 11.17 -12.53 -10.62
CA PHE A 277 10.37 -13.05 -9.51
C PHE A 277 9.15 -13.87 -9.98
N LYS A 278 8.80 -13.81 -11.28
CA LYS A 278 7.63 -14.50 -11.87
C LYS A 278 6.29 -14.00 -11.27
N ILE A 279 6.23 -12.71 -10.94
CA ILE A 279 5.03 -12.07 -10.41
C ILE A 279 4.66 -10.84 -11.24
N ILE A 280 3.37 -10.48 -11.21
CA ILE A 280 2.84 -9.28 -11.85
C ILE A 280 2.69 -8.19 -10.80
N LEU A 281 3.23 -7.00 -11.06
CA LEU A 281 3.05 -5.81 -10.23
C LEU A 281 2.32 -4.71 -11.03
N GLU A 282 1.49 -3.94 -10.35
CA GLU A 282 1.03 -2.64 -10.85
C GLU A 282 2.13 -1.59 -10.70
N PRO A 283 2.09 -0.47 -11.47
CA PRO A 283 3.14 0.55 -11.40
C PRO A 283 3.44 1.02 -9.98
N GLY A 284 2.41 1.42 -9.22
CA GLY A 284 2.57 1.83 -7.82
C GLY A 284 3.06 0.72 -6.88
N GLY A 285 2.79 -0.55 -7.23
CA GLY A 285 3.30 -1.71 -6.50
C GLY A 285 4.79 -2.00 -6.74
N ALA A 286 5.35 -1.45 -7.82
CA ALA A 286 6.71 -1.69 -8.28
C ALA A 286 7.72 -0.59 -7.86
N VAL A 287 7.28 0.60 -7.43
CA VAL A 287 8.17 1.75 -7.15
C VAL A 287 9.27 1.43 -6.13
N ALA A 288 8.97 0.63 -5.11
CA ALA A 288 9.96 0.23 -4.11
C ALA A 288 11.07 -0.65 -4.71
N LEU A 289 10.71 -1.57 -5.61
CA LEU A 289 11.68 -2.35 -6.38
C LEU A 289 12.46 -1.45 -7.35
N ALA A 290 11.78 -0.50 -7.98
CA ALA A 290 12.43 0.47 -8.88
C ALA A 290 13.56 1.22 -8.16
N ALA A 291 13.32 1.75 -6.97
CA ALA A 291 14.35 2.46 -6.22
C ALA A 291 15.59 1.60 -5.94
N ALA A 292 15.42 0.30 -5.69
CA ALA A 292 16.53 -0.63 -5.46
C ALA A 292 17.35 -0.90 -6.73
N ILE A 293 16.68 -1.09 -7.89
CA ILE A 293 17.34 -1.57 -9.11
C ILE A 293 17.75 -0.44 -10.08
N THR A 294 17.32 0.80 -9.84
CA THR A 294 17.72 1.99 -10.62
C THR A 294 18.65 2.93 -9.86
N SER A 295 19.29 2.42 -8.80
CA SER A 295 20.32 3.13 -8.04
C SER A 295 19.86 4.43 -7.36
N LYS A 296 18.57 4.53 -6.98
CA LYS A 296 18.10 5.64 -6.13
C LYS A 296 18.70 5.58 -4.73
N ILE A 297 19.18 4.40 -4.34
CA ILE A 297 19.90 4.16 -3.09
C ILE A 297 20.97 3.08 -3.32
N ASP A 298 22.08 3.18 -2.61
CA ASP A 298 23.14 2.15 -2.67
C ASP A 298 22.74 0.91 -1.86
N VAL A 299 22.48 -0.17 -2.58
CA VAL A 299 22.06 -1.47 -2.03
C VAL A 299 23.19 -2.50 -1.93
N ARG A 300 24.41 -2.16 -2.40
CA ARG A 300 25.54 -3.11 -2.44
C ARG A 300 25.92 -3.56 -1.03
N GLU A 301 26.11 -4.87 -0.90
CA GLU A 301 26.48 -5.54 0.35
C GLU A 301 25.47 -5.29 1.50
N LYS A 302 24.19 -5.04 1.15
CA LYS A 302 23.09 -4.80 2.10
C LYS A 302 22.03 -5.88 2.03
N ASN A 303 21.39 -6.14 3.16
CA ASN A 303 20.13 -6.86 3.24
C ASN A 303 19.00 -5.85 2.99
N VAL A 304 18.33 -5.98 1.87
CA VAL A 304 17.30 -5.03 1.43
C VAL A 304 15.93 -5.71 1.42
N LEU A 305 15.01 -5.18 2.20
CA LEU A 305 13.60 -5.57 2.19
C LEU A 305 12.83 -4.60 1.29
N VAL A 306 12.19 -5.15 0.26
CA VAL A 306 11.34 -4.41 -0.69
C VAL A 306 9.90 -4.86 -0.54
N ILE A 307 8.97 -3.93 -0.44
CA ILE A 307 7.53 -4.23 -0.37
C ILE A 307 6.89 -4.04 -1.76
N ALA A 308 6.53 -5.14 -2.39
CA ALA A 308 5.74 -5.18 -3.63
C ALA A 308 4.25 -5.15 -3.29
N SER A 309 3.65 -3.97 -3.29
CA SER A 309 2.41 -3.70 -2.57
C SER A 309 1.13 -4.13 -3.26
N GLY A 310 1.14 -4.30 -4.60
CA GLY A 310 -0.04 -4.69 -5.38
C GLY A 310 0.27 -5.07 -6.81
N GLY A 311 -0.67 -5.79 -7.44
CA GLY A 311 -0.55 -6.30 -8.80
C GLY A 311 -1.78 -6.04 -9.69
N ASN A 312 -2.72 -5.22 -9.25
CA ASN A 312 -3.96 -4.93 -9.99
C ASN A 312 -3.71 -3.92 -11.12
N VAL A 313 -3.15 -4.38 -12.20
CA VAL A 313 -2.78 -3.58 -13.37
C VAL A 313 -3.64 -3.95 -14.59
N ASP A 314 -4.05 -2.94 -15.36
CA ASP A 314 -4.71 -3.16 -16.64
C ASP A 314 -3.70 -3.66 -17.70
N LYS A 315 -4.18 -4.50 -18.62
CA LYS A 315 -3.38 -5.12 -19.68
C LYS A 315 -2.53 -4.10 -20.45
N ASP A 316 -3.13 -3.01 -20.87
CA ASP A 316 -2.48 -1.99 -21.72
C ASP A 316 -1.33 -1.28 -20.98
N VAL A 317 -1.45 -1.13 -19.65
CA VAL A 317 -0.38 -0.57 -18.81
C VAL A 317 0.72 -1.62 -18.61
N PHE A 318 0.34 -2.89 -18.35
CA PHE A 318 1.30 -3.96 -18.17
C PHE A 318 2.14 -4.21 -19.43
N GLU A 319 1.53 -4.17 -20.62
CA GLU A 319 2.24 -4.32 -21.89
C GLU A 319 3.33 -3.26 -22.13
N GLN A 320 3.20 -2.08 -21.53
CA GLN A 320 4.22 -1.02 -21.66
C GLN A 320 5.57 -1.43 -21.05
N CYS A 321 5.57 -2.26 -20.00
CA CYS A 321 6.81 -2.68 -19.37
C CYS A 321 7.71 -3.57 -20.27
N PHE A 322 7.17 -4.11 -21.37
CA PHE A 322 7.94 -4.87 -22.35
C PHE A 322 8.51 -4.02 -23.49
N LYS A 323 8.13 -2.73 -23.56
CA LYS A 323 8.57 -1.80 -24.62
C LYS A 323 9.75 -0.94 -24.20
N ILE A 324 10.22 -1.10 -22.96
CA ILE A 324 11.35 -0.36 -22.42
C ILE A 324 12.60 -1.23 -22.34
N ASP A 325 13.76 -0.58 -22.39
CA ASP A 325 15.02 -1.27 -22.15
C ASP A 325 15.05 -1.87 -20.77
N THR A 326 15.42 -3.13 -20.69
CA THR A 326 15.45 -3.88 -19.44
C THR A 326 16.80 -3.76 -18.76
N ILE A 327 16.79 -3.97 -17.44
CA ILE A 327 18.00 -4.01 -16.61
C ILE A 327 18.92 -5.13 -17.03
#